data_e224bea393b674c1cf3de1c5b5ded1fa
#
_entry.id   e224bea393b674c1cf3de1c5b5ded1fa
#
_cell.length_a   1.000
_cell.length_b   1.000
_cell.length_c   1.000
_cell.angle_alpha   90.00
_cell.angle_beta   90.00
_cell.angle_gamma   90.00
#
_symmetry.space_group_name_H-M   'P 1'
#
loop_
_entity.id
_entity.type
_entity.pdbx_description
1 polymer ?
#
loop_
_entity_poly.entity_id
_entity_poly.type
_entity_poly.pdbx_seq_one_letter_code
_entity_poly.pdbx_strand_id
1 'polypeptide(L)'
;MKKILMLLAFAGVAAASSAQQVTVTETEVIEVQDKYQVLTNPFWSNWFFSIGGGAQVLYGNGDNAGEFKDRISPVLNVAVGKWFTPGLGLRLQYSGLQAKGFSYDKTAPYVTGNEMGDGYYKQKFDYMNLHGDIMFNLNALFGGYNSHRVYEIIPYLGAGFTHSYTKPRIHAFTMNAGLINRFRISNAVNINLELSATGLEGKFDGQHGGKHDYDGILGASVGLTYHFPNRGFQRPFPQIISEMELRNMREIGRAHV
;
A
#
# COMPACT_ATOMS: atom_id res chain seq x y z
N MET A 1 -22.31 8.84 10.17
CA MET A 1 -21.08 9.56 10.55
C MET A 1 -21.28 10.18 11.91
N LYS A 2 -20.70 9.61 12.96
CA LYS A 2 -20.84 10.17 14.32
C LYS A 2 -19.72 11.17 14.54
N LYS A 3 -20.07 12.45 14.61
CA LYS A 3 -19.16 13.53 15.00
C LYS A 3 -19.00 13.44 16.52
N ILE A 4 -17.78 13.26 17.03
CA ILE A 4 -17.50 13.36 18.46
C ILE A 4 -17.33 14.85 18.78
N LEU A 5 -18.34 15.42 19.41
CA LEU A 5 -18.27 16.74 20.00
C LEU A 5 -17.60 16.61 21.39
N MET A 6 -16.47 17.26 21.59
CA MET A 6 -15.87 17.42 22.91
C MET A 6 -16.25 18.78 23.45
N LEU A 7 -17.09 18.80 24.47
CA LEU A 7 -17.50 20.00 25.21
C LEU A 7 -16.45 20.30 26.30
N LEU A 8 -15.82 21.46 26.24
CA LEU A 8 -15.05 22.03 27.36
C LEU A 8 -15.85 23.16 27.97
N ALA A 9 -16.42 22.91 29.15
CA ALA A 9 -17.04 23.95 29.96
C ALA A 9 -15.98 24.62 30.87
N PHE A 10 -15.77 25.93 30.71
CA PHE A 10 -15.00 26.72 31.64
C PHE A 10 -15.94 27.30 32.71
N ALA A 11 -15.82 26.81 33.94
CA ALA A 11 -16.50 27.40 35.09
C ALA A 11 -15.71 28.62 35.59
N GLY A 12 -16.22 29.82 35.36
CA GLY A 12 -15.68 31.06 35.94
C GLY A 12 -16.13 31.22 37.40
N VAL A 13 -15.18 31.38 38.32
CA VAL A 13 -15.44 31.69 39.72
C VAL A 13 -15.93 33.13 39.81
N ALA A 14 -17.19 33.36 40.17
CA ALA A 14 -17.75 34.67 40.47
C ALA A 14 -17.42 35.07 41.92
N ALA A 15 -16.58 36.10 42.12
CA ALA A 15 -16.46 36.80 43.40
C ALA A 15 -17.64 37.75 43.54
N ALA A 16 -18.44 37.58 44.57
CA ALA A 16 -19.58 38.44 44.86
C ALA A 16 -19.11 39.81 45.41
N SER A 17 -19.39 40.88 44.63
CA SER A 17 -19.55 42.22 45.16
C SER A 17 -20.55 42.99 44.30
N SER A 18 -21.68 43.30 44.92
CA SER A 18 -22.73 44.30 44.64
C SER A 18 -22.99 44.74 43.20
N ALA A 19 -24.17 44.39 42.73
CA ALA A 19 -25.05 45.17 41.86
C ALA A 19 -24.50 45.62 40.51
N GLN A 20 -24.27 44.66 39.62
CA GLN A 20 -24.56 44.76 38.20
C GLN A 20 -24.74 43.30 37.70
N GLN A 21 -25.92 43.00 37.15
CA GLN A 21 -26.09 41.72 36.43
C GLN A 21 -25.18 41.73 35.20
N VAL A 22 -23.98 41.20 35.36
CA VAL A 22 -23.17 40.81 34.24
C VAL A 22 -23.75 39.47 33.76
N THR A 23 -24.47 39.53 32.67
CA THR A 23 -24.87 38.29 31.95
C THR A 23 -23.57 37.66 31.47
N VAL A 24 -23.04 36.69 32.22
CA VAL A 24 -21.93 35.86 31.75
C VAL A 24 -22.49 35.01 30.63
N THR A 25 -22.25 35.40 29.40
CA THR A 25 -22.52 34.55 28.25
C THR A 25 -21.46 33.45 28.29
N GLU A 26 -21.85 32.27 28.76
CA GLU A 26 -21.00 31.07 28.62
C GLU A 26 -20.78 30.86 27.12
N THR A 27 -19.58 31.13 26.68
CA THR A 27 -19.17 30.84 25.31
C THR A 27 -18.75 29.38 25.30
N GLU A 28 -19.64 28.47 24.88
CA GLU A 28 -19.24 27.11 24.59
C GLU A 28 -18.28 27.12 23.40
N VAL A 29 -17.04 26.73 23.66
CA VAL A 29 -16.02 26.59 22.65
C VAL A 29 -16.06 25.15 22.11
N ILE A 30 -16.49 24.99 20.87
CA ILE A 30 -16.53 23.68 20.22
C ILE A 30 -15.29 23.54 19.36
N GLU A 31 -14.41 22.63 19.76
CA GLU A 31 -13.24 22.25 18.97
C GLU A 31 -13.66 21.23 17.90
N VAL A 32 -13.74 21.65 16.64
CA VAL A 32 -14.03 20.77 15.51
C VAL A 32 -12.73 20.37 14.86
N GLN A 33 -12.19 19.22 15.22
CA GLN A 33 -11.02 18.63 14.58
C GLN A 33 -11.44 17.48 13.67
N ASP A 34 -11.32 17.65 12.35
CA ASP A 34 -11.54 16.57 11.42
C ASP A 34 -10.27 15.68 11.34
N LYS A 35 -10.38 14.44 11.79
CA LYS A 35 -9.28 13.47 11.81
C LYS A 35 -8.78 13.08 10.42
N TYR A 36 -9.54 13.39 9.38
CA TYR A 36 -9.19 13.09 7.99
C TYR A 36 -8.52 14.26 7.28
N GLN A 37 -8.64 15.48 7.81
CA GLN A 37 -8.02 16.64 7.20
C GLN A 37 -6.53 16.69 7.51
N VAL A 38 -5.76 16.92 6.44
CA VAL A 38 -4.32 17.22 6.51
C VAL A 38 -4.01 18.37 5.58
N LEU A 39 -2.98 19.16 5.92
CA LEU A 39 -2.49 20.22 5.06
C LEU A 39 -1.80 19.64 3.84
N THR A 40 -1.94 20.33 2.70
CA THR A 40 -1.24 19.95 1.46
C THR A 40 0.27 20.08 1.66
N ASN A 41 1.00 19.05 1.32
CA ASN A 41 2.45 19.01 1.42
C ASN A 41 3.13 19.41 0.09
N PRO A 42 4.33 20.01 0.13
CA PRO A 42 5.14 20.23 -1.05
C PRO A 42 5.40 18.96 -1.84
N PHE A 43 5.65 19.10 -3.14
CA PHE A 43 5.87 17.96 -4.04
C PHE A 43 6.97 17.02 -3.54
N TRP A 44 8.07 17.53 -2.98
CA TRP A 44 9.21 16.74 -2.52
C TRP A 44 9.02 16.10 -1.14
N SER A 45 7.88 16.30 -0.49
CA SER A 45 7.56 15.66 0.79
C SER A 45 7.02 14.24 0.59
N ASN A 46 7.22 13.41 1.61
CA ASN A 46 6.66 12.04 1.72
C ASN A 46 7.13 11.05 0.66
N TRP A 47 8.29 11.28 0.09
CA TRP A 47 8.95 10.28 -0.74
C TRP A 47 9.58 9.18 0.12
N PHE A 48 9.62 7.98 -0.43
CA PHE A 48 10.26 6.83 0.21
C PHE A 48 11.00 5.96 -0.80
N PHE A 49 11.94 5.20 -0.28
CA PHE A 49 12.65 4.15 -0.97
C PHE A 49 12.48 2.86 -0.20
N SER A 50 12.27 1.73 -0.87
CA SER A 50 12.15 0.41 -0.25
C SER A 50 13.07 -0.60 -0.92
N ILE A 51 13.60 -1.50 -0.13
CA ILE A 51 14.31 -2.69 -0.58
C ILE A 51 13.87 -3.89 0.25
N GLY A 52 13.65 -5.02 -0.41
CA GLY A 52 13.22 -6.24 0.25
C GLY A 52 13.60 -7.47 -0.54
N GLY A 53 13.55 -8.62 0.12
CA GLY A 53 13.77 -9.91 -0.49
C GLY A 53 12.87 -10.97 0.12
N GLY A 54 12.66 -12.04 -0.61
CA GLY A 54 11.76 -13.09 -0.19
C GLY A 54 11.75 -14.29 -1.10
N ALA A 55 10.64 -14.98 -1.09
CA ALA A 55 10.39 -16.16 -1.91
C ALA A 55 9.12 -15.98 -2.72
N GLN A 56 9.09 -16.60 -3.88
CA GLN A 56 7.97 -16.60 -4.77
C GLN A 56 7.78 -17.95 -5.46
N VAL A 57 6.59 -18.18 -5.99
CA VAL A 57 6.21 -19.39 -6.71
C VAL A 57 5.49 -19.00 -7.98
N LEU A 58 5.93 -19.55 -9.09
CA LEU A 58 5.25 -19.45 -10.38
C LEU A 58 4.11 -20.46 -10.45
N TYR A 59 3.00 -20.04 -11.01
CA TYR A 59 1.83 -20.84 -11.34
C TYR A 59 1.54 -20.68 -12.83
N GLY A 60 1.73 -21.75 -13.59
CA GLY A 60 1.48 -21.81 -15.03
C GLY A 60 0.99 -23.18 -15.45
N ASN A 61 0.98 -23.40 -16.76
CA ASN A 61 0.63 -24.69 -17.34
C ASN A 61 1.74 -25.71 -17.06
N GLY A 62 1.40 -26.86 -16.47
CA GLY A 62 2.36 -27.92 -16.14
C GLY A 62 2.90 -27.91 -14.71
N ASP A 63 2.61 -26.90 -13.92
CA ASP A 63 3.13 -26.75 -12.56
C ASP A 63 2.59 -27.78 -11.56
N ASN A 64 1.57 -28.54 -11.91
CA ASN A 64 1.09 -29.69 -11.12
C ASN A 64 1.99 -30.93 -11.24
N ALA A 65 2.98 -30.93 -12.13
CA ALA A 65 3.84 -32.08 -12.41
C ALA A 65 4.83 -32.39 -11.29
N GLY A 66 5.24 -31.40 -10.49
CA GLY A 66 6.26 -31.58 -9.48
C GLY A 66 5.90 -31.03 -8.10
N GLU A 67 6.82 -31.19 -7.14
CA GLU A 67 6.59 -30.76 -5.78
C GLU A 67 6.63 -29.21 -5.64
N PHE A 68 5.74 -28.67 -4.81
CA PHE A 68 5.65 -27.24 -4.52
C PHE A 68 7.00 -26.62 -4.13
N LYS A 69 7.79 -27.33 -3.32
CA LYS A 69 9.10 -26.83 -2.85
C LYS A 69 10.10 -26.55 -3.97
N ASP A 70 10.00 -27.30 -5.07
CA ASP A 70 10.92 -27.17 -6.21
C ASP A 70 10.67 -25.93 -7.05
N ARG A 71 9.49 -25.34 -6.94
CA ARG A 71 9.10 -24.08 -7.61
C ARG A 71 9.46 -22.83 -6.80
N ILE A 72 9.78 -23.00 -5.51
CA ILE A 72 10.17 -21.85 -4.69
C ILE A 72 11.44 -21.22 -5.26
N SER A 73 11.38 -19.94 -5.54
CA SER A 73 12.47 -19.14 -6.10
C SER A 73 12.63 -17.82 -5.35
N PRO A 74 13.84 -17.27 -5.31
CA PRO A 74 14.08 -16.00 -4.64
C PRO A 74 13.49 -14.83 -5.44
N VAL A 75 13.06 -13.79 -4.71
CA VAL A 75 12.64 -12.51 -5.26
C VAL A 75 13.36 -11.36 -4.58
N LEU A 76 13.74 -10.36 -5.38
CA LEU A 76 14.26 -9.07 -4.93
C LEU A 76 13.25 -7.99 -5.32
N ASN A 77 12.88 -7.14 -4.37
CA ASN A 77 12.02 -5.99 -4.57
C ASN A 77 12.76 -4.70 -4.28
N VAL A 78 12.72 -3.76 -5.21
CA VAL A 78 13.27 -2.41 -5.05
C VAL A 78 12.23 -1.41 -5.51
N ALA A 79 11.90 -0.43 -4.68
CA ALA A 79 10.86 0.51 -5.01
C ALA A 79 11.16 1.94 -4.59
N VAL A 80 10.63 2.88 -5.33
CA VAL A 80 10.52 4.28 -4.97
C VAL A 80 9.07 4.72 -5.06
N GLY A 81 8.63 5.54 -4.12
CA GLY A 81 7.25 5.98 -4.12
C GLY A 81 7.04 7.25 -3.32
N LYS A 82 5.79 7.71 -3.33
CA LYS A 82 5.37 8.93 -2.66
C LYS A 82 3.97 8.75 -2.09
N TRP A 83 3.78 9.24 -0.87
CA TRP A 83 2.46 9.41 -0.27
C TRP A 83 1.93 10.81 -0.59
N PHE A 84 0.81 10.89 -1.30
CA PHE A 84 0.13 12.14 -1.64
C PHE A 84 -0.80 12.58 -0.52
N THR A 85 -1.48 11.63 0.09
CA THR A 85 -2.27 11.80 1.31
C THR A 85 -1.89 10.70 2.31
N PRO A 86 -2.32 10.78 3.57
CA PRO A 86 -2.11 9.70 4.52
C PRO A 86 -2.66 8.34 4.06
N GLY A 87 -3.72 8.38 3.23
CA GLY A 87 -4.43 7.19 2.75
C GLY A 87 -4.07 6.75 1.34
N LEU A 88 -3.41 7.59 0.53
CA LEU A 88 -3.16 7.32 -0.89
C LEU A 88 -1.70 7.57 -1.25
N GLY A 89 -1.04 6.58 -1.84
CA GLY A 89 0.32 6.65 -2.34
C GLY A 89 0.48 6.03 -3.72
N LEU A 90 1.54 6.39 -4.40
CA LEU A 90 2.00 5.76 -5.64
C LEU A 90 3.40 5.19 -5.44
N ARG A 91 3.67 4.05 -6.09
CA ARG A 91 4.95 3.36 -6.04
C ARG A 91 5.33 2.88 -7.45
N LEU A 92 6.59 3.01 -7.80
CA LEU A 92 7.22 2.29 -8.89
C LEU A 92 8.10 1.22 -8.28
N GLN A 93 7.88 -0.04 -8.65
CA GLN A 93 8.59 -1.19 -8.11
C GLN A 93 9.23 -2.03 -9.20
N TYR A 94 10.49 -2.36 -9.00
CA TYR A 94 11.16 -3.47 -9.63
C TYR A 94 10.99 -4.70 -8.74
N SER A 95 10.52 -5.78 -9.32
CA SER A 95 10.36 -7.08 -8.65
C SER A 95 10.88 -8.17 -9.57
N GLY A 96 11.54 -9.17 -9.02
CA GLY A 96 12.04 -10.30 -9.79
C GLY A 96 13.39 -10.77 -9.27
N LEU A 97 13.91 -11.76 -9.85
CA LEU A 97 15.25 -12.31 -9.81
C LEU A 97 15.24 -13.62 -10.62
N GLN A 98 14.55 -14.64 -10.12
CA GLN A 98 14.51 -15.96 -10.72
C GLN A 98 13.12 -16.55 -10.57
N ALA A 99 12.63 -17.21 -11.63
CA ALA A 99 11.43 -18.04 -11.59
C ALA A 99 11.77 -19.50 -11.91
N LYS A 100 11.00 -20.41 -11.31
CA LYS A 100 11.10 -21.84 -11.50
C LYS A 100 9.71 -22.40 -11.78
N GLY A 101 9.62 -23.30 -12.76
CA GLY A 101 8.39 -23.98 -13.15
C GLY A 101 8.68 -25.40 -13.64
N PHE A 102 7.65 -26.03 -14.19
CA PHE A 102 7.73 -27.34 -14.81
C PHE A 102 7.10 -27.33 -16.19
N SER A 103 7.58 -28.19 -17.08
CA SER A 103 6.99 -28.46 -18.39
C SER A 103 7.00 -29.93 -18.68
N TYR A 104 5.97 -30.42 -19.40
CA TYR A 104 5.95 -31.77 -19.97
C TYR A 104 6.65 -31.83 -21.32
N ASP A 105 7.02 -30.69 -21.93
CA ASP A 105 7.71 -30.62 -23.19
C ASP A 105 9.20 -30.33 -22.97
N LYS A 106 10.05 -31.28 -23.39
CA LYS A 106 11.52 -31.14 -23.37
C LYS A 106 12.02 -29.94 -24.18
N THR A 107 11.26 -29.57 -25.23
CA THR A 107 11.62 -28.48 -26.12
C THR A 107 11.08 -27.11 -25.66
N ALA A 108 10.31 -27.11 -24.57
CA ALA A 108 9.78 -25.85 -24.00
C ALA A 108 10.91 -24.90 -23.59
N PRO A 109 10.70 -23.61 -23.74
CA PRO A 109 11.63 -22.60 -23.26
C PRO A 109 12.00 -22.79 -21.79
N TYR A 110 13.23 -22.39 -21.46
CA TYR A 110 13.74 -22.39 -20.08
C TYR A 110 13.95 -23.75 -19.43
N VAL A 111 13.71 -24.86 -20.15
CA VAL A 111 13.99 -26.20 -19.64
C VAL A 111 15.47 -26.35 -19.32
N THR A 112 15.77 -26.84 -18.10
CA THR A 112 17.11 -27.08 -17.61
C THR A 112 17.25 -28.54 -17.17
N GLY A 113 18.11 -29.29 -17.85
CA GLY A 113 18.47 -30.64 -17.43
C GLY A 113 17.65 -31.77 -18.04
N ASN A 114 17.77 -32.93 -17.44
CA ASN A 114 17.14 -34.16 -17.87
C ASN A 114 15.72 -34.27 -17.31
N GLU A 115 14.97 -35.21 -17.88
CA GLU A 115 13.68 -35.62 -17.39
C GLU A 115 13.75 -35.98 -15.90
N MET A 116 12.85 -35.39 -15.12
CA MET A 116 12.58 -35.81 -13.75
C MET A 116 11.51 -36.91 -13.82
N GLY A 117 11.49 -37.87 -12.95
CA GLY A 117 10.50 -38.95 -12.99
C GLY A 117 9.10 -38.45 -13.39
N ASP A 118 8.25 -39.27 -13.96
CA ASP A 118 6.88 -38.95 -14.44
C ASP A 118 6.79 -38.07 -15.70
N GLY A 119 7.85 -37.94 -16.50
CA GLY A 119 7.82 -37.30 -17.81
C GLY A 119 7.78 -35.78 -17.81
N TYR A 120 8.27 -35.12 -16.78
CA TYR A 120 8.36 -33.67 -16.73
C TYR A 120 9.80 -33.15 -16.60
N TYR A 121 9.99 -31.88 -16.98
CA TYR A 121 11.26 -31.15 -16.97
C TYR A 121 11.19 -29.91 -16.12
N LYS A 122 12.26 -29.58 -15.36
CA LYS A 122 12.37 -28.34 -14.62
C LYS A 122 12.66 -27.18 -15.55
N GLN A 123 11.94 -26.09 -15.34
CA GLN A 123 12.21 -24.81 -15.97
C GLN A 123 12.85 -23.85 -14.96
N LYS A 124 13.77 -23.00 -15.44
CA LYS A 124 14.43 -21.98 -14.66
C LYS A 124 14.82 -20.81 -15.55
N PHE A 125 14.42 -19.59 -15.16
CA PHE A 125 14.78 -18.38 -15.90
C PHE A 125 14.88 -17.18 -14.97
N ASP A 126 15.72 -16.24 -15.38
CA ASP A 126 15.87 -14.97 -14.70
C ASP A 126 14.97 -13.92 -15.36
N TYR A 127 14.31 -13.10 -14.56
CA TYR A 127 13.36 -12.12 -15.05
C TYR A 127 13.28 -10.88 -14.18
N MET A 128 12.69 -9.84 -14.73
CA MET A 128 12.23 -8.67 -14.01
C MET A 128 10.75 -8.41 -14.27
N ASN A 129 10.09 -7.79 -13.32
CA ASN A 129 8.77 -7.17 -13.43
C ASN A 129 8.89 -5.72 -12.94
N LEU A 130 8.65 -4.75 -13.83
CA LEU A 130 8.59 -3.34 -13.49
C LEU A 130 7.14 -2.87 -13.54
N HIS A 131 6.62 -2.41 -12.41
CA HIS A 131 5.22 -2.04 -12.27
C HIS A 131 5.01 -0.77 -11.46
N GLY A 132 3.96 -0.05 -11.78
CA GLY A 132 3.46 1.08 -11.01
C GLY A 132 2.24 0.66 -10.20
N ASP A 133 2.21 1.03 -8.91
CA ASP A 133 1.16 0.64 -7.97
C ASP A 133 0.47 1.86 -7.36
N ILE A 134 -0.83 1.76 -7.19
CA ILE A 134 -1.62 2.63 -6.34
C ILE A 134 -1.78 1.94 -4.99
N MET A 135 -1.36 2.60 -3.92
CA MET A 135 -1.36 2.07 -2.55
C MET A 135 -2.41 2.75 -1.70
N PHE A 136 -3.14 1.97 -0.91
CA PHE A 136 -4.22 2.43 -0.04
C PHE A 136 -3.90 2.11 1.42
N ASN A 137 -3.60 3.11 2.24
CA ASN A 137 -3.41 2.90 3.68
C ASN A 137 -4.78 2.83 4.38
N LEU A 138 -5.27 1.62 4.62
CA LEU A 138 -6.60 1.41 5.21
C LEU A 138 -6.72 2.02 6.60
N ASN A 139 -5.67 1.98 7.39
CA ASN A 139 -5.68 2.55 8.73
C ASN A 139 -5.85 4.08 8.70
N ALA A 140 -5.28 4.75 7.69
CA ALA A 140 -5.45 6.19 7.52
C ALA A 140 -6.81 6.54 6.92
N LEU A 141 -7.30 5.73 5.96
CA LEU A 141 -8.60 5.93 5.31
C LEU A 141 -9.77 5.77 6.28
N PHE A 142 -9.74 4.76 7.15
CA PHE A 142 -10.83 4.48 8.11
C PHE A 142 -10.60 5.07 9.49
N GLY A 143 -9.35 5.12 9.95
CA GLY A 143 -8.97 5.58 11.29
C GLY A 143 -8.47 7.03 11.36
N GLY A 144 -8.33 7.70 10.21
CA GLY A 144 -7.71 9.02 10.11
C GLY A 144 -6.18 8.98 10.26
N TYR A 145 -5.54 10.13 10.01
CA TYR A 145 -4.09 10.24 10.12
C TYR A 145 -3.61 10.20 11.58
N ASN A 146 -2.61 9.35 11.84
CA ASN A 146 -1.92 9.27 13.13
C ASN A 146 -0.42 9.08 12.89
N SER A 147 0.39 10.09 13.23
CA SER A 147 1.84 10.08 13.05
C SER A 147 2.58 9.06 13.94
N HIS A 148 1.95 8.54 14.98
CA HIS A 148 2.53 7.58 15.93
C HIS A 148 2.03 6.14 15.74
N ARG A 149 1.26 5.89 14.68
CA ARG A 149 0.74 4.55 14.41
C ARG A 149 1.90 3.59 14.13
N VAL A 150 1.94 2.47 14.85
CA VAL A 150 3.02 1.46 14.75
C VAL A 150 2.76 0.48 13.63
N TYR A 151 1.49 0.12 13.39
CA TYR A 151 1.11 -0.89 12.39
C TYR A 151 0.12 -0.33 11.37
N GLU A 152 0.35 -0.62 10.10
CA GLU A 152 -0.52 -0.19 9.00
C GLU A 152 -0.67 -1.30 7.95
N ILE A 153 -1.89 -1.42 7.43
CA ILE A 153 -2.28 -2.36 6.38
C ILE A 153 -2.47 -1.55 5.09
N ILE A 154 -1.72 -1.93 4.05
CA ILE A 154 -1.65 -1.19 2.80
C ILE A 154 -1.85 -2.16 1.63
N PRO A 155 -3.08 -2.44 1.20
CA PRO A 155 -3.31 -3.08 -0.08
C PRO A 155 -2.87 -2.16 -1.22
N TYR A 156 -2.47 -2.80 -2.34
CA TYR A 156 -2.14 -2.10 -3.55
C TYR A 156 -2.62 -2.85 -4.79
N LEU A 157 -2.82 -2.09 -5.85
CA LEU A 157 -3.09 -2.58 -7.20
C LEU A 157 -2.18 -1.85 -8.17
N GLY A 158 -1.66 -2.57 -9.15
CA GLY A 158 -0.73 -2.02 -10.12
C GLY A 158 -0.75 -2.73 -11.46
N ALA A 159 -0.08 -2.11 -12.40
CA ALA A 159 0.13 -2.65 -13.72
C ALA A 159 1.57 -2.38 -14.18
N GLY A 160 2.08 -3.23 -15.05
CA GLY A 160 3.45 -3.13 -15.50
C GLY A 160 3.79 -4.07 -16.64
N PHE A 161 5.06 -4.35 -16.76
CA PHE A 161 5.56 -5.31 -17.73
C PHE A 161 6.67 -6.16 -17.12
N THR A 162 6.75 -7.38 -17.59
CA THR A 162 7.81 -8.34 -17.25
C THR A 162 8.68 -8.61 -18.45
N HIS A 163 9.93 -8.93 -18.18
CA HIS A 163 10.91 -9.29 -19.19
C HIS A 163 11.78 -10.43 -18.68
N SER A 164 11.90 -11.51 -19.47
CA SER A 164 12.86 -12.59 -19.21
C SER A 164 14.23 -12.24 -19.77
N TYR A 165 15.26 -12.35 -18.96
CA TYR A 165 16.65 -12.22 -19.38
C TYR A 165 17.19 -13.49 -20.03
N THR A 166 16.61 -14.64 -19.69
CA THR A 166 16.96 -15.95 -20.25
C THR A 166 16.34 -16.10 -21.64
N LYS A 167 17.04 -16.72 -22.58
CA LYS A 167 16.53 -16.98 -23.93
C LYS A 167 15.50 -18.12 -23.93
N PRO A 168 14.38 -18.00 -24.71
CA PRO A 168 13.95 -16.86 -25.49
C PRO A 168 13.55 -15.67 -24.59
N ARG A 169 13.90 -14.45 -24.99
CA ARG A 169 13.54 -13.23 -24.26
C ARG A 169 12.07 -12.92 -24.51
N ILE A 170 11.24 -13.14 -23.51
CA ILE A 170 9.80 -12.93 -23.58
C ILE A 170 9.46 -11.65 -22.80
N HIS A 171 8.51 -10.91 -23.33
CA HIS A 171 7.90 -9.76 -22.70
C HIS A 171 6.42 -10.04 -22.50
N ALA A 172 5.87 -9.69 -21.35
CA ALA A 172 4.45 -9.79 -21.08
C ALA A 172 3.96 -8.58 -20.28
N PHE A 173 2.70 -8.23 -20.47
CA PHE A 173 2.01 -7.28 -19.61
C PHE A 173 1.69 -7.95 -18.27
N THR A 174 1.72 -7.16 -17.18
CA THR A 174 1.43 -7.67 -15.84
C THR A 174 0.40 -6.83 -15.12
N MET A 175 -0.47 -7.52 -14.38
CA MET A 175 -1.34 -6.94 -13.38
C MET A 175 -0.84 -7.38 -12.01
N ASN A 176 -0.64 -6.42 -11.12
CA ASN A 176 -0.05 -6.67 -9.80
C ASN A 176 -1.04 -6.29 -8.71
N ALA A 177 -1.13 -7.11 -7.69
CA ALA A 177 -1.91 -6.84 -6.49
C ALA A 177 -1.16 -7.36 -5.27
N GLY A 178 -1.38 -6.76 -4.12
CA GLY A 178 -0.77 -7.27 -2.90
C GLY A 178 -1.18 -6.51 -1.66
N LEU A 179 -0.57 -6.94 -0.56
CA LEU A 179 -0.82 -6.44 0.77
C LEU A 179 0.51 -6.20 1.49
N ILE A 180 0.75 -4.97 1.88
CA ILE A 180 1.90 -4.60 2.70
C ILE A 180 1.43 -4.43 4.14
N ASN A 181 2.00 -5.22 5.04
CA ASN A 181 1.92 -5.04 6.48
C ASN A 181 3.14 -4.24 6.91
N ARG A 182 2.95 -2.99 7.27
CA ARG A 182 4.01 -2.05 7.61
C ARG A 182 4.12 -1.87 9.11
N PHE A 183 5.33 -2.05 9.63
CA PHE A 183 5.65 -1.87 11.04
C PHE A 183 6.64 -0.74 11.19
N ARG A 184 6.28 0.29 11.94
CA ARG A 184 7.14 1.44 12.18
C ARG A 184 8.21 1.10 13.22
N ILE A 185 9.48 1.29 12.85
CA ILE A 185 10.62 1.21 13.77
C ILE A 185 11.01 2.60 14.25
N SER A 186 11.00 3.56 13.34
CA SER A 186 11.33 4.97 13.63
C SER A 186 10.52 5.90 12.71
N ASN A 187 10.72 7.20 12.89
CA ASN A 187 10.10 8.17 11.99
C ASN A 187 10.59 8.06 10.54
N ALA A 188 11.77 7.48 10.33
CA ALA A 188 12.40 7.36 9.02
C ALA A 188 12.32 5.96 8.44
N VAL A 189 12.20 4.92 9.26
CA VAL A 189 12.39 3.52 8.85
C VAL A 189 11.23 2.66 9.30
N ASN A 190 10.72 1.87 8.36
CA ASN A 190 9.71 0.84 8.60
C ASN A 190 10.22 -0.52 8.12
N ILE A 191 9.75 -1.60 8.78
CA ILE A 191 9.78 -2.95 8.24
C ILE A 191 8.47 -3.21 7.50
N ASN A 192 8.56 -3.85 6.35
CA ASN A 192 7.41 -4.30 5.58
C ASN A 192 7.41 -5.82 5.46
N LEU A 193 6.26 -6.42 5.67
CA LEU A 193 5.95 -7.78 5.22
C LEU A 193 4.98 -7.64 4.06
N GLU A 194 5.39 -8.03 2.86
CA GLU A 194 4.61 -7.90 1.63
C GLU A 194 4.20 -9.27 1.11
N LEU A 195 2.91 -9.43 0.85
CA LEU A 195 2.34 -10.53 0.08
C LEU A 195 1.94 -9.98 -1.28
N SER A 196 2.41 -10.61 -2.35
CA SER A 196 2.18 -10.17 -3.73
C SER A 196 1.58 -11.25 -4.59
N ALA A 197 0.75 -10.83 -5.54
CA ALA A 197 0.21 -11.64 -6.61
C ALA A 197 0.39 -10.88 -7.92
N THR A 198 1.02 -11.51 -8.89
CA THR A 198 1.20 -10.99 -10.25
C THR A 198 0.52 -11.90 -11.23
N GLY A 199 -0.42 -11.38 -11.99
CA GLY A 199 -1.00 -12.04 -13.16
C GLY A 199 -0.21 -11.65 -14.40
N LEU A 200 0.13 -12.62 -15.22
CA LEU A 200 0.91 -12.45 -16.45
C LEU A 200 0.10 -12.96 -17.64
N GLU A 201 0.32 -12.38 -18.80
CA GLU A 201 -0.18 -12.93 -20.05
C GLU A 201 0.45 -14.31 -20.29
N GLY A 202 -0.37 -15.33 -20.61
CA GLY A 202 -0.03 -16.77 -20.58
C GLY A 202 0.96 -17.27 -21.62
N LYS A 203 1.99 -16.46 -21.90
CA LYS A 203 3.11 -16.84 -22.77
C LYS A 203 4.45 -16.64 -22.08
N PHE A 204 4.43 -16.23 -20.81
CA PHE A 204 5.66 -15.84 -20.14
C PHE A 204 6.53 -17.03 -19.75
N ASP A 205 5.94 -18.17 -19.41
CA ASP A 205 6.63 -19.44 -19.19
C ASP A 205 7.10 -20.09 -20.50
N GLY A 206 6.70 -19.51 -21.66
CA GLY A 206 7.03 -19.99 -22.99
C GLY A 206 6.22 -21.21 -23.44
N GLN A 207 5.21 -21.64 -22.70
CA GLN A 207 4.36 -22.76 -23.06
C GLN A 207 3.15 -22.27 -23.87
N HIS A 208 3.00 -22.77 -25.08
CA HIS A 208 1.87 -22.47 -25.96
C HIS A 208 0.92 -23.67 -25.99
N GLY A 209 -0.34 -23.47 -25.58
CA GLY A 209 -1.38 -24.49 -25.72
C GLY A 209 -1.78 -25.24 -24.45
N GLY A 210 -1.74 -24.60 -23.31
CA GLY A 210 -2.30 -25.11 -22.05
C GLY A 210 -3.80 -24.86 -21.89
N LYS A 211 -4.36 -25.33 -20.78
CA LYS A 211 -5.77 -25.13 -20.39
C LYS A 211 -6.08 -23.68 -19.95
N HIS A 212 -5.05 -22.91 -19.63
CA HIS A 212 -5.15 -21.54 -19.12
C HIS A 212 -4.24 -20.61 -19.92
N ASP A 213 -4.78 -19.45 -20.32
CA ASP A 213 -4.07 -18.40 -21.05
C ASP A 213 -3.36 -17.39 -20.12
N TYR A 214 -3.27 -17.67 -18.85
CA TYR A 214 -2.69 -16.77 -17.84
C TYR A 214 -1.74 -17.52 -16.91
N ASP A 215 -0.57 -16.92 -16.69
CA ASP A 215 0.37 -17.34 -15.67
C ASP A 215 0.23 -16.44 -14.44
N GLY A 216 0.65 -16.95 -13.30
CA GLY A 216 0.62 -16.21 -12.04
C GLY A 216 1.89 -16.38 -11.23
N ILE A 217 2.29 -15.34 -10.50
CA ILE A 217 3.37 -15.42 -9.51
C ILE A 217 2.80 -14.97 -8.17
N LEU A 218 2.94 -15.82 -7.15
CA LEU A 218 2.66 -15.46 -5.77
C LEU A 218 3.95 -15.32 -5.00
N GLY A 219 4.09 -14.24 -4.24
CA GLY A 219 5.30 -13.93 -3.49
C GLY A 219 5.03 -13.51 -2.06
N ALA A 220 6.04 -13.74 -1.21
CA ALA A 220 6.10 -13.22 0.13
C ALA A 220 7.51 -12.67 0.38
N SER A 221 7.61 -11.44 0.85
CA SER A 221 8.89 -10.77 1.07
C SER A 221 8.91 -9.95 2.35
N VAL A 222 10.10 -9.77 2.89
CA VAL A 222 10.38 -8.86 4.00
C VAL A 222 11.33 -7.78 3.49
N GLY A 223 11.08 -6.54 3.86
CA GLY A 223 11.87 -5.42 3.40
C GLY A 223 11.91 -4.27 4.39
N LEU A 224 12.73 -3.29 4.04
CA LEU A 224 12.88 -2.03 4.75
C LEU A 224 12.42 -0.89 3.84
N THR A 225 11.71 0.06 4.41
CA THR A 225 11.36 1.32 3.76
C THR A 225 11.99 2.48 4.51
N TYR A 226 12.73 3.30 3.78
CA TYR A 226 13.25 4.57 4.27
C TYR A 226 12.43 5.73 3.73
N HIS A 227 11.93 6.57 4.63
CA HIS A 227 11.22 7.82 4.29
C HIS A 227 12.21 8.98 4.29
N PHE A 228 12.33 9.68 3.16
CA PHE A 228 13.19 10.84 3.04
C PHE A 228 12.77 11.98 3.98
N PRO A 229 13.62 12.98 4.24
CA PRO A 229 13.25 14.19 4.99
C PRO A 229 11.99 14.86 4.42
N ASN A 230 11.33 15.71 5.24
CA ASN A 230 10.00 16.27 4.96
C ASN A 230 8.90 15.20 4.90
N ARG A 231 8.91 14.30 5.86
CA ARG A 231 7.98 13.18 6.02
C ARG A 231 6.84 13.52 6.97
N GLY A 232 5.71 12.83 6.76
CA GLY A 232 4.49 13.00 7.54
C GLY A 232 3.59 14.10 7.01
N PHE A 233 2.42 14.20 7.62
CA PHE A 233 1.41 15.17 7.26
C PHE A 233 1.11 16.03 8.48
N GLN A 234 0.85 17.33 8.26
CA GLN A 234 0.43 18.26 9.30
C GLN A 234 -1.09 18.31 9.32
N ARG A 235 -1.66 18.37 10.51
CA ARG A 235 -3.09 18.65 10.68
C ARG A 235 -3.29 20.17 10.71
N PRO A 236 -4.41 20.67 10.16
CA PRO A 236 -4.78 22.06 10.39
C PRO A 236 -4.95 22.32 11.89
N PHE A 237 -4.69 23.55 12.30
CA PHE A 237 -4.99 23.94 13.67
C PHE A 237 -6.49 23.75 13.95
N PRO A 238 -6.86 23.31 15.17
CA PRO A 238 -8.26 23.21 15.54
C PRO A 238 -8.92 24.58 15.39
N GLN A 239 -10.04 24.62 14.66
CA GLN A 239 -10.84 25.82 14.55
C GLN A 239 -11.69 25.95 15.80
N ILE A 240 -11.49 27.04 16.55
CA ILE A 240 -12.34 27.43 17.67
C ILE A 240 -13.53 28.17 17.07
N ILE A 241 -14.69 27.58 17.09
CA ILE A 241 -15.93 28.17 16.57
C ILE A 241 -16.82 28.53 17.77
N SER A 242 -17.23 29.78 17.87
CA SER A 242 -18.22 30.19 18.86
C SER A 242 -19.59 29.55 18.56
N GLU A 243 -20.38 29.29 19.60
CA GLU A 243 -21.71 28.70 19.43
C GLU A 243 -22.61 29.58 18.53
N MET A 244 -22.39 30.89 18.55
CA MET A 244 -23.11 31.84 17.69
C MET A 244 -22.79 31.65 16.20
N GLU A 245 -21.52 31.42 15.85
CA GLU A 245 -21.11 31.13 14.47
C GLU A 245 -21.66 29.78 14.00
N LEU A 246 -21.71 28.80 14.90
CA LEU A 246 -22.27 27.48 14.59
C LEU A 246 -23.78 27.54 14.33
N ARG A 247 -24.52 28.37 15.08
CA ARG A 247 -25.94 28.64 14.82
C ARG A 247 -26.13 29.33 13.47
N ASN A 248 -25.35 30.35 13.17
CA ASN A 248 -25.41 31.07 11.90
C ASN A 248 -25.14 30.13 10.71
N MET A 249 -24.12 29.27 10.80
CA MET A 249 -23.84 28.27 9.76
C MET A 249 -24.97 27.26 9.59
N ARG A 250 -25.64 26.85 10.67
CA ARG A 250 -26.81 25.95 10.61
C ARG A 250 -28.04 26.63 9.98
N GLU A 251 -28.25 27.92 10.25
CA GLU A 251 -29.35 28.68 9.64
C GLU A 251 -29.12 28.90 8.14
N ILE A 252 -27.89 29.25 7.75
CA ILE A 252 -27.52 29.38 6.33
C ILE A 252 -27.70 28.04 5.59
N GLY A 253 -27.27 26.93 6.20
CA GLY A 253 -27.43 25.61 5.62
C GLY A 253 -28.89 25.16 5.48
N ARG A 254 -29.81 25.66 6.32
CA ARG A 254 -31.25 25.39 6.20
C ARG A 254 -31.95 26.28 5.16
N ALA A 255 -31.41 27.46 4.88
CA ALA A 255 -31.97 28.38 3.89
C ALA A 255 -31.63 27.97 2.44
N HIS A 256 -30.74 27.03 2.25
CA HIS A 256 -30.32 26.53 0.93
C HIS A 256 -30.84 25.12 0.60
N VAL A 257 -31.76 24.56 1.39
CA VAL A 257 -32.48 23.31 1.15
C VAL A 257 -33.95 23.64 0.94
#